data_538db8677407257a775b285019825899
#
_entry.id   538db8677407257a775b285019825899
#
_cell.length_a   1.000
_cell.length_b   1.000
_cell.length_c   1.000
_cell.angle_alpha   90.00
_cell.angle_beta   90.00
_cell.angle_gamma   90.00
#
_symmetry.space_group_name_H-M   'P 1'
#
loop_
_entity.id
_entity.type
_entity.pdbx_description
1 polymer ?
#
loop_
_entity_poly.entity_id
_entity_poly.type
_entity_poly.pdbx_seq_one_letter_code
_entity_poly.pdbx_strand_id
1 'polypeptide(L)' 'MVKIRLARFGAKKRPFYRIVAADSHGKRDGRYIELLGTYDPLKDPPEVRLNSERILYWKSVGAQLSDTVASILKANKVA' A
#
# COMPACT_ATOMS: atom_id res chain seq x y z
N MET A 1 -10.56 -12.52 -2.09
CA MET A 1 -10.70 -11.21 -1.45
C MET A 1 -9.47 -10.37 -1.74
N VAL A 2 -9.66 -9.12 -2.07
CA VAL A 2 -8.55 -8.20 -2.33
C VAL A 2 -8.18 -7.48 -1.05
N LYS A 3 -6.86 -7.36 -0.80
CA LYS A 3 -6.34 -6.64 0.35
C LYS A 3 -5.32 -5.60 -0.12
N ILE A 4 -5.42 -4.39 0.41
CA ILE A 4 -4.44 -3.34 0.15
C ILE A 4 -3.40 -3.39 1.27
N ARG A 5 -2.14 -3.60 0.90
CA ARG A 5 -1.06 -3.80 1.86
C ARG A 5 0.24 -3.20 1.37
N LEU A 6 1.21 -3.13 2.26
CA LEU A 6 2.57 -2.75 1.90
C LEU A 6 3.35 -3.97 1.42
N ALA A 7 4.08 -3.79 0.35
CA ALA A 7 5.06 -4.76 -0.12
C ALA A 7 6.45 -4.14 0.03
N ARG A 8 7.37 -4.84 0.68
CA ARG A 8 8.70 -4.33 0.92
C ARG A 8 9.60 -4.53 -0.28
N PHE A 9 10.28 -3.45 -0.66
CA PHE A 9 11.30 -3.45 -1.70
C PHE A 9 12.55 -2.74 -1.16
N GLY A 10 13.59 -2.69 -1.97
CA GLY A 10 14.81 -1.99 -1.60
C GLY A 10 15.82 -2.88 -0.91
N ALA A 11 16.92 -2.28 -0.47
CA ALA A 11 18.03 -2.99 0.15
C ALA A 11 17.76 -3.29 1.63
N LYS A 12 18.57 -4.17 2.20
CA LYS A 12 18.43 -4.65 3.58
C LYS A 12 18.40 -3.51 4.61
N LYS A 13 19.18 -2.45 4.40
CA LYS A 13 19.26 -1.31 5.32
C LYS A 13 18.50 -0.08 4.83
N ARG A 14 17.85 -0.17 3.66
CA ARG A 14 17.10 0.93 3.08
C ARG A 14 15.74 0.42 2.60
N PRO A 15 14.81 0.19 3.53
CA PRO A 15 13.49 -0.30 3.14
C PRO A 15 12.74 0.75 2.33
N PHE A 16 12.08 0.28 1.31
CA PHE A 16 11.19 1.07 0.49
C PHE A 16 9.92 0.24 0.30
N TYR A 17 8.76 0.86 0.42
CA TYR A 17 7.51 0.13 0.37
C TYR A 17 6.65 0.58 -0.79
N ARG A 18 5.95 -0.37 -1.38
CA ARG A 18 4.89 -0.09 -2.35
C ARG A 18 3.56 -0.46 -1.72
N ILE A 19 2.57 0.40 -1.94
CA ILE A 19 1.20 0.15 -1.50
C ILE A 19 0.50 -0.53 -2.67
N VAL A 20 0.05 -1.76 -2.47
CA VAL A 20 -0.44 -2.60 -3.56
C VAL A 20 -1.77 -3.23 -3.21
N ALA A 21 -2.60 -3.45 -4.24
CA ALA A 21 -3.78 -4.29 -4.14
C ALA A 21 -3.37 -5.71 -4.54
N ALA A 22 -3.64 -6.67 -3.67
CA ALA A 22 -3.25 -8.06 -3.90
C ALA A 22 -4.35 -9.01 -3.45
N ASP A 23 -4.41 -10.17 -4.06
CA ASP A 23 -5.33 -11.22 -3.64
C ASP A 23 -4.82 -11.85 -2.36
N SER A 24 -5.65 -11.86 -1.31
CA SER A 24 -5.27 -12.42 -0.02
C SER A 24 -5.04 -13.93 -0.06
N HIS A 25 -5.55 -14.61 -1.07
CA HIS A 25 -5.33 -16.03 -1.29
C HIS A 25 -4.14 -16.31 -2.20
N GLY A 26 -3.50 -15.27 -2.73
CA GLY A 26 -2.35 -15.41 -3.61
C GLY A 26 -1.09 -15.82 -2.87
N LYS A 27 -0.14 -16.34 -3.61
CA LYS A 27 1.15 -16.71 -3.06
C LYS A 27 1.90 -15.49 -2.54
N ARG A 28 2.68 -15.72 -1.49
CA ARG A 28 3.47 -14.73 -0.78
C ARG A 28 4.49 -13.97 -1.64
N ASP A 29 4.81 -14.49 -2.81
CA ASP A 29 5.93 -14.03 -3.64
C ASP A 29 5.65 -12.77 -4.42
N GLY A 30 4.67 -12.00 -3.99
CA GLY A 30 4.63 -10.63 -4.37
C GLY A 30 3.97 -10.31 -5.68
N ARG A 31 3.17 -11.18 -6.25
CA ARG A 31 2.34 -10.78 -7.36
C ARG A 31 1.18 -9.97 -6.82
N TYR A 32 1.11 -8.74 -7.22
CA TYR A 32 0.01 -7.87 -6.87
C TYR A 32 -0.83 -7.56 -8.11
N ILE A 33 -2.08 -7.15 -7.87
CA ILE A 33 -3.01 -6.82 -8.93
C ILE A 33 -2.70 -5.44 -9.50
N GLU A 34 -2.43 -4.47 -8.60
CA GLU A 34 -2.22 -3.09 -9.00
C GLU A 34 -1.34 -2.35 -8.00
N LEU A 35 -0.45 -1.50 -8.49
CA LEU A 35 0.35 -0.60 -7.68
C LEU A 35 -0.48 0.65 -7.38
N LEU A 36 -0.67 0.96 -6.10
CA LEU A 36 -1.52 2.07 -5.66
C LEU A 36 -0.73 3.25 -5.10
N GLY A 37 0.54 3.06 -4.76
CA GLY A 37 1.35 4.12 -4.23
C GLY A 37 2.69 3.63 -3.72
N THR A 38 3.47 4.55 -3.17
CA THR A 38 4.78 4.25 -2.61
C THR A 38 4.93 4.94 -1.26
N TYR A 39 5.77 4.34 -0.40
CA TYR A 39 6.05 4.87 0.91
C TYR A 39 7.55 4.73 1.21
N ASP A 40 8.22 5.85 1.47
CA ASP A 40 9.63 5.88 1.83
C ASP A 40 9.77 6.41 3.26
N PRO A 41 9.95 5.51 4.26
CA PRO A 41 10.04 5.94 5.64
C PRO A 41 11.37 6.57 6.02
N LEU A 42 12.39 6.45 5.17
CA LEU A 42 13.72 6.96 5.47
C LEU A 42 13.88 8.44 5.17
N LYS A 43 12.96 9.03 4.41
CA LYS A 43 12.96 10.46 4.19
C LYS A 43 12.40 11.19 5.40
N ASP A 44 12.85 12.42 5.61
CA ASP A 44 12.37 13.25 6.71
C ASP A 44 11.81 14.55 6.14
N PRO A 45 10.48 14.74 6.15
CA PRO A 45 9.46 13.76 6.58
C PRO A 45 9.32 12.59 5.62
N PRO A 46 8.76 11.45 6.07
CA PRO A 46 8.57 10.31 5.19
C PRO A 46 7.79 10.68 3.95
N GLU A 47 8.25 10.19 2.80
CA GLU A 47 7.58 10.49 1.54
C GLU A 47 6.50 9.44 1.26
N VAL A 48 5.29 9.91 1.01
CA VAL A 48 4.16 9.06 0.66
C VAL A 48 3.55 9.57 -0.63
N ARG A 49 3.44 8.69 -1.61
CA ARG A 49 2.73 8.99 -2.87
C ARG A 49 1.58 8.03 -2.99
N LEU A 50 0.38 8.55 -3.17
CA LEU A 50 -0.84 7.75 -3.19
C LEU A 50 -1.65 8.06 -4.44
N ASN A 51 -2.11 7.02 -5.13
CA ASN A 51 -3.13 7.15 -6.15
C ASN A 51 -4.48 7.03 -5.46
N SER A 52 -4.98 8.14 -4.94
CA SER A 52 -6.19 8.14 -4.12
C SER A 52 -7.41 7.65 -4.90
N GLU A 53 -7.51 7.96 -6.17
CA GLU A 53 -8.62 7.53 -7.01
C GLU A 53 -8.70 6.00 -7.07
N ARG A 54 -7.57 5.34 -7.30
CA ARG A 54 -7.55 3.88 -7.37
C ARG A 54 -7.73 3.24 -6.00
N ILE A 55 -7.19 3.84 -4.96
CA ILE A 55 -7.39 3.36 -3.59
C ILE A 55 -8.87 3.40 -3.23
N LEU A 56 -9.54 4.50 -3.53
CA LEU A 56 -10.97 4.62 -3.27
C LEU A 56 -11.79 3.65 -4.10
N TYR A 57 -11.39 3.39 -5.34
CA TYR A 57 -12.03 2.38 -6.17
C TYR A 57 -11.98 1.00 -5.48
N TRP A 58 -10.78 0.56 -5.09
CA TRP A 58 -10.64 -0.75 -4.45
C TRP A 58 -11.40 -0.83 -3.13
N LYS A 59 -11.39 0.26 -2.38
CA LYS A 59 -12.16 0.33 -1.15
C LYS A 59 -13.65 0.19 -1.42
N SER A 60 -14.14 0.82 -2.47
CA SER A 60 -15.57 0.78 -2.83
C SER A 60 -16.04 -0.62 -3.24
N VAL A 61 -15.14 -1.44 -3.77
CA VAL A 61 -15.48 -2.82 -4.15
C VAL A 61 -15.14 -3.84 -3.06
N GLY A 62 -14.90 -3.38 -1.84
CA GLY A 62 -14.77 -4.25 -0.69
C GLY A 62 -13.36 -4.68 -0.33
N ALA A 63 -12.33 -4.09 -0.91
CA ALA A 63 -10.97 -4.42 -0.54
C ALA A 63 -10.69 -4.05 0.92
N GLN A 64 -9.98 -4.92 1.63
CA GLN A 64 -9.61 -4.66 3.00
C GLN A 64 -8.26 -3.96 3.07
N LEU A 65 -8.09 -3.07 4.06
CA LEU A 65 -6.83 -2.36 4.29
C LEU A 65 -6.07 -3.05 5.42
N SER A 66 -4.75 -3.20 5.24
CA SER A 66 -3.91 -3.58 6.38
C SER A 66 -3.88 -2.42 7.38
N ASP A 67 -3.56 -2.71 8.64
CA ASP A 67 -3.53 -1.67 9.67
C ASP A 67 -2.55 -0.56 9.33
N THR A 68 -1.39 -0.91 8.81
CA THR A 68 -0.37 0.07 8.42
C THR A 68 -0.86 0.95 7.28
N VAL A 69 -1.49 0.36 6.26
CA VAL A 69 -2.03 1.14 5.15
C VAL A 69 -3.16 2.03 5.62
N ALA A 70 -4.04 1.53 6.47
CA ALA A 70 -5.13 2.34 7.02
C ALA A 70 -4.59 3.58 7.74
N SER A 71 -3.53 3.42 8.53
CA SER A 71 -2.89 4.54 9.22
C SER A 71 -2.29 5.56 8.25
N ILE A 72 -1.62 5.08 7.20
CA ILE A 72 -1.03 5.95 6.17
C ILE A 72 -2.12 6.74 5.46
N LEU A 73 -3.21 6.08 5.06
CA LEU A 73 -4.30 6.76 4.35
C LEU A 73 -4.97 7.80 5.23
N LYS A 74 -5.17 7.50 6.50
CA LYS A 74 -5.75 8.43 7.44
C LYS A 74 -4.86 9.66 7.64
N ALA A 75 -3.56 9.46 7.77
CA ALA A 75 -2.61 10.56 7.94
C ALA A 75 -2.57 11.46 6.69
N ASN A 76 -2.85 10.91 5.51
CA ASN A 76 -2.84 11.66 4.26
C ASN A 76 -4.25 12.05 3.78
N LYS A 77 -5.25 11.88 4.61
CA LYS A 77 -6.64 12.29 4.36
C LYS A 77 -7.26 11.65 3.12
N VAL A 78 -6.91 10.40 2.83
CA VAL A 78 -7.43 9.68 1.66
C VAL A 78 -8.69 8.87 2.00
N ALA A 79 -8.86 8.46 3.23
CA ALA A 79 -9.98 7.58 3.59
C ALA A 79 -10.78 8.13 4.75
#